data_1f11fc1ebb1ddab25e7f5ad36a3e59c0
#
_entry.id   1f11fc1ebb1ddab25e7f5ad36a3e59c0
#
_cell.length_a   1.000
_cell.length_b   1.000
_cell.length_c   1.000
_cell.angle_alpha   90.00
_cell.angle_beta   90.00
_cell.angle_gamma   90.00
#
_symmetry.space_group_name_H-M   'P 1'
#
loop_
_entity.id
_entity.type
_entity.pdbx_description
1 polymer ?
#
loop_
_entity_poly.entity_id
_entity_poly.type
_entity_poly.pdbx_seq_one_letter_code
_entity_poly.pdbx_strand_id
1 'polypeptide(L)'
;AHKREHSLEVQLPFLQFISKDRLRDLKILPIMLGSENSYEKLRDLGRAIGDSERNVCVIAVSNFTQYGSNYDYTPSVLDNGTEVKMFDKKAISFITNLDSKGFFECVKDNKMNFSGVGPIVCAIEAAKLLGSKQSNLLRYYTSKEINGIQDNFIGYGAISFE
;
A
#
# COMPACT_ATOMS: atom_id res chain seq x y z
N ALA A 1 15.30 -3.65 13.28
CA ALA A 1 14.51 -2.99 12.26
C ALA A 1 13.22 -2.43 12.86
N HIS A 2 12.35 -3.23 13.49
CA HIS A 2 11.01 -2.82 13.95
C HIS A 2 10.94 -1.82 15.13
N LYS A 3 12.02 -1.53 15.83
CA LYS A 3 12.00 -0.73 17.07
C LYS A 3 11.45 0.70 16.91
N ARG A 4 11.58 1.27 15.71
CA ARG A 4 11.12 2.64 15.39
C ARG A 4 10.06 2.68 14.29
N GLU A 5 9.61 1.51 13.85
CA GLU A 5 8.59 1.37 12.84
C GLU A 5 7.23 1.20 13.50
N HIS A 6 6.27 2.00 13.12
CA HIS A 6 4.92 1.99 13.70
C HIS A 6 3.81 1.77 12.66
N SER A 7 4.12 1.69 11.37
CA SER A 7 3.10 1.44 10.35
C SER A 7 2.43 0.08 10.53
N LEU A 8 3.19 -0.93 10.96
CA LEU A 8 2.68 -2.25 11.30
C LEU A 8 1.94 -2.25 12.64
N GLU A 9 2.46 -1.52 13.64
CA GLU A 9 1.89 -1.46 14.97
C GLU A 9 0.46 -0.92 14.97
N VAL A 10 0.19 0.12 14.17
CA VAL A 10 -1.15 0.74 14.11
C VAL A 10 -2.22 -0.18 13.51
N GLN A 11 -1.84 -1.29 12.87
CA GLN A 11 -2.77 -2.31 12.38
C GLN A 11 -3.22 -3.28 13.48
N LEU A 12 -2.42 -3.44 14.54
CA LEU A 12 -2.67 -4.45 15.58
C LEU A 12 -4.02 -4.27 16.29
N PRO A 13 -4.44 -3.07 16.70
CA PRO A 13 -5.75 -2.89 17.34
C PRO A 13 -6.92 -3.35 16.48
N PHE A 14 -6.85 -3.14 15.15
CA PHE A 14 -7.88 -3.59 14.23
C PHE A 14 -7.88 -5.11 14.09
N LEU A 15 -6.71 -5.73 13.97
CA LEU A 15 -6.58 -7.18 13.93
C LEU A 15 -7.07 -7.83 15.23
N GLN A 16 -6.75 -7.24 16.38
CA GLN A 16 -7.24 -7.69 17.68
C GLN A 16 -8.76 -7.59 17.77
N PHE A 17 -9.33 -6.47 17.30
CA PHE A 17 -10.77 -6.25 17.34
C PHE A 17 -11.54 -7.27 16.49
N ILE A 18 -11.12 -7.54 15.25
CA ILE A 18 -11.79 -8.51 14.38
C ILE A 18 -11.55 -9.97 14.81
N SER A 19 -10.48 -10.22 15.55
CA SER A 19 -10.10 -11.56 16.03
C SER A 19 -10.41 -11.80 17.50
N LYS A 20 -11.20 -10.92 18.15
CA LYS A 20 -11.45 -10.94 19.61
C LYS A 20 -11.78 -12.31 20.18
N ASP A 21 -12.57 -13.12 19.47
CA ASP A 21 -13.01 -14.45 19.91
C ASP A 21 -11.96 -15.55 19.67
N ARG A 22 -10.93 -15.27 18.85
CA ARG A 22 -9.84 -16.19 18.50
C ARG A 22 -8.46 -15.55 18.62
N LEU A 23 -8.30 -14.59 19.52
CA LEU A 23 -7.07 -13.82 19.66
C LEU A 23 -5.85 -14.70 19.97
N ARG A 24 -6.05 -15.82 20.69
CA ARG A 24 -4.96 -16.77 21.00
C ARG A 24 -4.45 -17.52 19.78
N ASP A 25 -5.27 -17.64 18.73
CA ASP A 25 -4.93 -18.34 17.49
C ASP A 25 -4.32 -17.38 16.45
N LEU A 26 -4.48 -16.07 16.66
CA LEU A 26 -3.94 -15.05 15.76
C LEU A 26 -2.40 -15.09 15.82
N LYS A 27 -1.80 -15.38 14.67
CA LYS A 27 -0.35 -15.30 14.47
C LYS A 27 -0.05 -14.27 13.40
N ILE A 28 0.90 -13.43 13.65
CA ILE A 28 1.34 -12.41 12.71
C ILE A 28 2.83 -12.58 12.41
N LEU A 29 3.19 -12.33 11.15
CA LEU A 29 4.58 -12.24 10.70
C LEU A 29 4.79 -10.82 10.16
N PRO A 30 5.39 -9.91 10.94
CA PRO A 30 5.68 -8.57 10.48
C PRO A 30 6.87 -8.59 9.52
N ILE A 31 6.69 -8.03 8.31
CA ILE A 31 7.73 -7.90 7.30
C ILE A 31 7.91 -6.43 6.98
N MET A 32 9.13 -5.93 7.15
CA MET A 32 9.49 -4.56 6.82
C MET A 32 10.40 -4.55 5.60
N LEU A 33 10.05 -3.73 4.60
CA LEU A 33 10.80 -3.61 3.36
C LEU A 33 11.53 -2.27 3.32
N GLY A 34 12.80 -2.29 2.92
CA GLY A 34 13.56 -1.08 2.65
C GLY A 34 13.14 -0.43 1.33
N SER A 35 13.55 0.81 1.12
CA SER A 35 13.23 1.60 -0.08
C SER A 35 13.96 1.14 -1.35
N GLU A 36 15.12 0.49 -1.20
CA GLU A 36 16.00 0.11 -2.31
C GLU A 36 15.78 -1.34 -2.77
N ASN A 37 14.58 -1.65 -3.25
CA ASN A 37 14.31 -2.97 -3.79
C ASN A 37 14.04 -2.89 -5.30
N SER A 38 14.63 -3.83 -6.07
CA SER A 38 14.23 -4.02 -7.46
C SER A 38 12.87 -4.70 -7.54
N TYR A 39 12.16 -4.47 -8.65
CA TYR A 39 10.88 -5.12 -8.89
C TYR A 39 10.97 -6.65 -8.75
N GLU A 40 12.03 -7.26 -9.29
CA GLU A 40 12.23 -8.70 -9.27
C GLU A 40 12.29 -9.26 -7.84
N LYS A 41 13.03 -8.59 -6.94
CA LYS A 41 13.12 -9.01 -5.53
C LYS A 41 11.76 -8.92 -4.83
N LEU A 42 11.01 -7.85 -5.09
CA LEU A 42 9.67 -7.64 -4.52
C LEU A 42 8.68 -8.68 -5.05
N ARG A 43 8.71 -8.95 -6.35
CA ARG A 43 7.92 -10.00 -7.00
C ARG A 43 8.22 -11.37 -6.40
N ASP A 44 9.49 -11.72 -6.28
CA ASP A 44 9.92 -13.03 -5.79
C ASP A 44 9.55 -13.22 -4.31
N LEU A 45 9.65 -12.16 -3.49
CA LEU A 45 9.16 -12.18 -2.12
C LEU A 45 7.64 -12.36 -2.06
N GLY A 46 6.89 -11.59 -2.86
CA GLY A 46 5.42 -11.72 -2.93
C GLY A 46 5.00 -13.13 -3.33
N ARG A 47 5.68 -13.74 -4.29
CA ARG A 47 5.47 -15.13 -4.70
C ARG A 47 5.79 -16.12 -3.60
N ALA A 48 6.89 -15.95 -2.90
CA ALA A 48 7.25 -16.82 -1.77
C ALA A 48 6.22 -16.77 -0.64
N ILE A 49 5.59 -15.59 -0.41
CA ILE A 49 4.49 -15.44 0.56
C ILE A 49 3.24 -16.17 0.06
N GLY A 50 2.88 -16.00 -1.22
CA GLY A 50 1.69 -16.62 -1.82
C GLY A 50 1.80 -18.13 -2.00
N ASP A 51 3.02 -18.65 -2.21
CA ASP A 51 3.31 -20.08 -2.37
C ASP A 51 3.47 -20.81 -1.00
N SER A 52 3.24 -20.10 0.10
CA SER A 52 3.30 -20.72 1.42
C SER A 52 2.17 -21.75 1.58
N GLU A 53 2.49 -22.95 2.08
CA GLU A 53 1.50 -24.01 2.36
C GLU A 53 0.51 -23.65 3.49
N ARG A 54 0.56 -22.43 4.00
CA ARG A 54 -0.25 -21.96 5.11
C ARG A 54 -1.43 -21.14 4.61
N ASN A 55 -2.55 -21.23 5.32
CA ASN A 55 -3.65 -20.31 5.12
C ASN A 55 -3.26 -18.93 5.67
N VAL A 56 -2.90 -18.01 4.77
CA VAL A 56 -2.40 -16.69 5.11
C VAL A 56 -3.31 -15.59 4.59
N CYS A 57 -3.43 -14.50 5.34
CA CYS A 57 -3.98 -13.24 4.89
C CYS A 57 -2.84 -12.23 4.81
N VAL A 58 -2.64 -11.64 3.64
CA VAL A 58 -1.58 -10.65 3.40
C VAL A 58 -2.14 -9.25 3.55
N ILE A 59 -1.55 -8.45 4.43
CA ILE A 59 -1.93 -7.05 4.63
C ILE A 59 -0.73 -6.18 4.26
N ALA A 60 -0.84 -5.44 3.16
CA ALA A 60 0.13 -4.43 2.79
C ALA A 60 -0.25 -3.07 3.37
N VAL A 61 0.68 -2.44 4.06
CA VAL A 61 0.51 -1.11 4.64
C VAL A 61 1.34 -0.10 3.86
N SER A 62 0.68 0.93 3.36
CA SER A 62 1.30 2.04 2.62
C SER A 62 0.42 3.27 2.70
N ASN A 63 1.04 4.43 2.68
CA ASN A 63 0.34 5.65 2.26
C ASN A 63 0.46 5.77 0.74
N PHE A 64 -0.56 6.32 0.10
CA PHE A 64 -0.47 6.83 -1.27
C PHE A 64 0.36 8.11 -1.30
N THR A 65 0.20 8.94 -2.31
CA THR A 65 1.04 10.13 -2.45
C THR A 65 1.00 11.02 -1.21
N GLN A 66 2.18 11.39 -0.74
CA GLN A 66 2.39 12.37 0.32
C GLN A 66 2.79 13.70 -0.34
N TYR A 67 1.90 14.68 -0.28
CA TYR A 67 2.03 15.97 -0.96
C TYR A 67 2.36 17.09 0.03
N GLY A 68 3.22 18.00 -0.40
CA GLY A 68 3.50 19.26 0.29
C GLY A 68 4.95 19.39 0.76
N SER A 69 5.27 20.59 1.28
CA SER A 69 6.62 20.94 1.73
C SER A 69 7.13 20.05 2.88
N ASN A 70 6.23 19.52 3.70
CA ASN A 70 6.60 18.59 4.78
C ASN A 70 7.11 17.24 4.26
N TYR A 71 6.87 16.94 2.99
CA TYR A 71 7.24 15.68 2.34
C TYR A 71 8.23 15.90 1.19
N ASP A 72 8.73 17.14 1.01
CA ASP A 72 9.58 17.52 -0.12
C ASP A 72 9.01 17.11 -1.48
N TYR A 73 7.66 17.13 -1.60
CA TYR A 73 6.98 16.68 -2.81
C TYR A 73 5.82 17.61 -3.21
N THR A 74 6.12 18.44 -4.21
CA THR A 74 5.16 19.39 -4.83
C THR A 74 5.30 19.31 -6.35
N PRO A 75 4.76 18.23 -6.98
CA PRO A 75 5.04 17.92 -8.39
C PRO A 75 4.53 18.97 -9.39
N SER A 76 3.59 19.82 -9.01
CA SER A 76 3.07 20.89 -9.86
C SER A 76 2.81 22.16 -9.07
N VAL A 77 3.05 23.31 -9.71
CA VAL A 77 2.77 24.65 -9.16
C VAL A 77 1.30 25.05 -9.39
N LEU A 78 0.58 24.32 -10.22
CA LEU A 78 -0.70 24.77 -10.79
C LEU A 78 -1.95 24.22 -10.12
N ASP A 79 -1.85 23.18 -9.28
CA ASP A 79 -3.07 22.57 -8.76
C ASP A 79 -2.91 21.95 -7.36
N ASN A 80 -3.60 22.55 -6.42
CA ASN A 80 -3.73 22.19 -5.00
C ASN A 80 -4.21 20.72 -4.75
N GLY A 81 -3.60 19.74 -5.44
CA GLY A 81 -3.83 18.30 -5.17
C GLY A 81 -4.73 17.57 -6.16
N THR A 82 -5.24 18.19 -7.23
CA THR A 82 -6.00 17.47 -8.28
C THR A 82 -5.09 16.52 -9.03
N GLU A 83 -3.87 16.94 -9.35
CA GLU A 83 -2.86 16.10 -10.00
C GLU A 83 -2.47 14.90 -9.14
N VAL A 84 -2.32 15.10 -7.84
CA VAL A 84 -2.05 14.00 -6.89
C VAL A 84 -3.15 12.95 -6.92
N LYS A 85 -4.43 13.39 -6.91
CA LYS A 85 -5.56 12.46 -7.04
C LYS A 85 -5.56 11.70 -8.37
N MET A 86 -5.13 12.35 -9.46
CA MET A 86 -4.99 11.69 -10.76
C MET A 86 -3.88 10.63 -10.74
N PHE A 87 -2.72 10.97 -10.16
CA PHE A 87 -1.63 10.02 -9.99
C PHE A 87 -2.03 8.83 -9.12
N ASP A 88 -2.65 9.08 -7.96
CA ASP A 88 -3.13 8.02 -7.08
C ASP A 88 -4.16 7.14 -7.78
N LYS A 89 -5.12 7.70 -8.52
CA LYS A 89 -6.10 6.93 -9.29
C LYS A 89 -5.44 6.07 -10.37
N LYS A 90 -4.42 6.60 -11.04
CA LYS A 90 -3.65 5.84 -12.02
C LYS A 90 -2.93 4.67 -11.37
N ALA A 91 -2.26 4.89 -10.23
CA ALA A 91 -1.62 3.84 -9.47
C ALA A 91 -2.63 2.78 -8.97
N ILE A 92 -3.78 3.22 -8.45
CA ILE A 92 -4.88 2.35 -8.02
C ILE A 92 -5.37 1.48 -9.18
N SER A 93 -5.46 2.01 -10.39
CA SER A 93 -5.91 1.21 -11.54
C SER A 93 -4.98 0.02 -11.83
N PHE A 94 -3.68 0.17 -11.68
CA PHE A 94 -2.75 -0.96 -11.80
C PHE A 94 -2.93 -1.98 -10.66
N ILE A 95 -3.13 -1.50 -9.43
CA ILE A 95 -3.37 -2.38 -8.28
C ILE A 95 -4.65 -3.19 -8.48
N THR A 96 -5.74 -2.53 -8.89
CA THR A 96 -7.04 -3.19 -9.10
C THR A 96 -7.06 -4.13 -10.31
N ASN A 97 -6.15 -3.94 -11.25
CA ASN A 97 -5.93 -4.87 -12.36
C ASN A 97 -4.91 -5.97 -12.05
N LEU A 98 -4.44 -6.07 -10.80
CA LEU A 98 -3.40 -7.01 -10.38
C LEU A 98 -2.09 -6.88 -11.18
N ASP A 99 -1.82 -5.69 -11.70
CA ASP A 99 -0.61 -5.38 -12.47
C ASP A 99 0.46 -4.76 -11.58
N SER A 100 1.19 -5.61 -10.87
CA SER A 100 2.27 -5.21 -9.95
C SER A 100 3.41 -4.50 -10.67
N LYS A 101 3.74 -4.90 -11.92
CA LYS A 101 4.80 -4.31 -12.70
C LYS A 101 4.41 -2.92 -13.18
N GLY A 102 3.23 -2.79 -13.78
CA GLY A 102 2.70 -1.50 -14.19
C GLY A 102 2.56 -0.53 -13.03
N PHE A 103 2.14 -0.99 -11.85
CA PHE A 103 2.13 -0.19 -10.63
C PHE A 103 3.54 0.32 -10.27
N PHE A 104 4.53 -0.59 -10.20
CA PHE A 104 5.91 -0.25 -9.84
C PHE A 104 6.52 0.77 -10.81
N GLU A 105 6.37 0.54 -12.11
CA GLU A 105 6.85 1.45 -13.16
C GLU A 105 6.11 2.79 -13.11
N CYS A 106 4.79 2.79 -12.94
CA CYS A 106 3.99 4.01 -12.83
C CYS A 106 4.47 4.92 -11.70
N VAL A 107 4.71 4.36 -10.51
CA VAL A 107 5.21 5.14 -9.36
C VAL A 107 6.60 5.68 -9.63
N LYS A 108 7.49 4.86 -10.18
CA LYS A 108 8.87 5.23 -10.49
C LYS A 108 8.97 6.31 -11.56
N ASP A 109 8.29 6.12 -12.69
CA ASP A 109 8.39 7.01 -13.84
C ASP A 109 7.76 8.39 -13.56
N ASN A 110 6.71 8.43 -12.78
CA ASN A 110 6.07 9.67 -12.37
C ASN A 110 6.67 10.23 -11.05
N LYS A 111 7.72 9.60 -10.51
CA LYS A 111 8.38 10.00 -9.25
C LYS A 111 7.38 10.24 -8.11
N MET A 112 6.37 9.38 -8.01
CA MET A 112 5.31 9.52 -7.02
C MET A 112 5.85 9.21 -5.61
N ASN A 113 5.48 10.04 -4.65
CA ASN A 113 5.95 9.91 -3.26
C ASN A 113 5.08 8.93 -2.45
N PHE A 114 5.13 7.65 -2.82
CA PHE A 114 4.50 6.55 -2.08
C PHE A 114 5.43 6.02 -1.00
N SER A 115 4.90 5.73 0.19
CA SER A 115 5.71 5.19 1.28
C SER A 115 5.94 3.67 1.20
N GLY A 116 5.05 2.93 0.58
CA GLY A 116 5.05 1.46 0.61
C GLY A 116 4.88 0.79 -0.75
N VAL A 117 5.67 1.18 -1.75
CA VAL A 117 5.66 0.53 -3.08
C VAL A 117 5.94 -0.96 -2.98
N GLY A 118 6.96 -1.33 -2.19
CA GLY A 118 7.35 -2.71 -2.01
C GLY A 118 6.25 -3.61 -1.45
N PRO A 119 5.63 -3.25 -0.31
CA PRO A 119 4.51 -3.99 0.24
C PRO A 119 3.35 -4.19 -0.74
N ILE A 120 3.01 -3.17 -1.54
CA ILE A 120 1.93 -3.27 -2.53
C ILE A 120 2.30 -4.27 -3.63
N VAL A 121 3.52 -4.21 -4.19
CA VAL A 121 3.99 -5.18 -5.20
C VAL A 121 3.94 -6.61 -4.64
N CYS A 122 4.45 -6.82 -3.42
CA CYS A 122 4.42 -8.13 -2.77
C CYS A 122 2.99 -8.63 -2.57
N ALA A 123 2.07 -7.76 -2.13
CA ALA A 123 0.67 -8.15 -1.91
C ALA A 123 -0.03 -8.56 -3.21
N ILE A 124 0.18 -7.82 -4.31
CA ILE A 124 -0.37 -8.17 -5.61
C ILE A 124 0.15 -9.54 -6.08
N GLU A 125 1.46 -9.78 -5.98
CA GLU A 125 2.05 -11.04 -6.42
C GLU A 125 1.63 -12.23 -5.53
N ALA A 126 1.50 -12.00 -4.22
CA ALA A 126 0.96 -13.01 -3.31
C ALA A 126 -0.52 -13.30 -3.61
N ALA A 127 -1.34 -12.27 -3.82
CA ALA A 127 -2.76 -12.40 -4.13
C ALA A 127 -3.00 -13.25 -5.39
N LYS A 128 -2.20 -13.04 -6.45
CA LYS A 128 -2.27 -13.88 -7.67
C LYS A 128 -2.06 -15.35 -7.38
N LEU A 129 -1.05 -15.70 -6.57
CA LEU A 129 -0.77 -17.10 -6.23
C LEU A 129 -1.80 -17.69 -5.25
N LEU A 130 -2.37 -16.85 -4.39
CA LEU A 130 -3.48 -17.24 -3.51
C LEU A 130 -4.82 -17.40 -4.26
N GLY A 131 -4.85 -17.14 -5.57
CA GLY A 131 -6.01 -17.38 -6.42
C GLY A 131 -6.90 -16.17 -6.66
N SER A 132 -6.51 -14.98 -6.21
CA SER A 132 -7.28 -13.75 -6.48
C SER A 132 -7.35 -13.46 -7.97
N LYS A 133 -8.57 -13.25 -8.46
CA LYS A 133 -8.87 -12.96 -9.88
C LYS A 133 -9.33 -11.54 -10.10
N GLN A 134 -9.73 -10.87 -9.04
CA GLN A 134 -10.20 -9.49 -9.07
C GLN A 134 -9.74 -8.74 -7.83
N SER A 135 -9.80 -7.42 -7.93
CA SER A 135 -9.47 -6.53 -6.83
C SER A 135 -10.42 -5.34 -6.84
N ASN A 136 -10.81 -4.89 -5.67
CA ASN A 136 -11.80 -3.83 -5.52
C ASN A 136 -11.24 -2.66 -4.72
N LEU A 137 -11.36 -1.46 -5.27
CA LEU A 137 -11.15 -0.24 -4.51
C LEU A 137 -12.35 -0.04 -3.57
N LEU A 138 -12.17 -0.27 -2.29
CA LEU A 138 -13.21 -0.09 -1.28
C LEU A 138 -13.40 1.38 -0.93
N ARG A 139 -12.31 2.12 -0.80
CA ARG A 139 -12.34 3.55 -0.50
C ARG A 139 -11.02 4.23 -0.89
N TYR A 140 -11.12 5.48 -1.33
CA TYR A 140 -9.99 6.40 -1.49
C TYR A 140 -10.39 7.80 -1.05
N TYR A 141 -9.53 8.46 -0.29
CA TYR A 141 -9.66 9.86 0.12
C TYR A 141 -8.30 10.44 0.46
N THR A 142 -8.25 11.76 0.67
CA THR A 142 -7.05 12.44 1.15
C THR A 142 -7.29 13.04 2.53
N SER A 143 -6.23 13.22 3.32
CA SER A 143 -6.34 13.90 4.62
C SER A 143 -6.89 15.32 4.48
N LYS A 144 -6.68 15.98 3.34
CA LYS A 144 -7.28 17.28 2.99
C LYS A 144 -8.81 17.27 3.08
N GLU A 145 -9.46 16.18 2.68
CA GLU A 145 -10.92 16.05 2.72
C GLU A 145 -11.45 15.92 4.14
N ILE A 146 -10.60 15.54 5.09
CA ILE A 146 -10.97 15.35 6.50
C ILE A 146 -10.67 16.59 7.34
N ASN A 147 -9.44 17.13 7.20
CA ASN A 147 -8.94 18.21 8.07
C ASN A 147 -8.90 19.58 7.39
N GLY A 148 -9.20 19.67 6.09
CA GLY A 148 -9.19 20.91 5.32
C GLY A 148 -7.82 21.51 5.02
N ILE A 149 -6.72 20.87 5.43
CA ILE A 149 -5.35 21.38 5.21
C ILE A 149 -5.00 21.22 3.73
N GLN A 150 -4.69 22.35 3.07
CA GLN A 150 -4.47 22.40 1.62
C GLN A 150 -3.04 22.10 1.21
N ASP A 151 -2.07 22.57 2.02
CA ASP A 151 -0.67 22.64 1.61
C ASP A 151 0.11 21.35 1.89
N ASN A 152 -0.39 20.50 2.78
CA ASN A 152 0.22 19.22 3.13
C ASN A 152 -0.87 18.19 3.36
N PHE A 153 -0.87 17.12 2.58
CA PHE A 153 -1.86 16.05 2.72
C PHE A 153 -1.34 14.70 2.21
N ILE A 154 -2.02 13.65 2.58
CA ILE A 154 -1.69 12.26 2.25
C ILE A 154 -2.91 11.61 1.61
N GLY A 155 -2.69 10.83 0.56
CA GLY A 155 -3.69 9.93 0.00
C GLY A 155 -3.80 8.64 0.82
N TYR A 156 -5.02 8.19 1.05
CA TYR A 156 -5.34 6.93 1.71
C TYR A 156 -6.27 6.09 0.86
N GLY A 157 -6.02 4.80 0.81
CA GLY A 157 -6.86 3.86 0.07
C GLY A 157 -7.00 2.53 0.81
N ALA A 158 -8.16 1.90 0.64
CA ALA A 158 -8.42 0.53 1.04
C ALA A 158 -8.78 -0.28 -0.20
N ILE A 159 -8.06 -1.36 -0.44
CA ILE A 159 -8.22 -2.22 -1.62
C ILE A 159 -8.24 -3.67 -1.13
N SER A 160 -9.23 -4.45 -1.61
CA SER A 160 -9.30 -5.91 -1.38
C SER A 160 -8.88 -6.67 -2.63
N PHE A 161 -8.32 -7.85 -2.41
CA PHE A 161 -8.01 -8.85 -3.44
C PHE A 161 -8.89 -10.08 -3.19
N GLU A 162 -9.63 -10.54 -4.22
CA GLU A 162 -10.63 -11.61 -4.14
C GLU A 162 -10.44 -12.66 -5.24
#